data_eb8e3801f03708a78257fd5503deb725
#
_entry.id   eb8e3801f03708a78257fd5503deb725
#
_cell.length_a   1.000
_cell.length_b   1.000
_cell.length_c   1.000
_cell.angle_alpha   90.00
_cell.angle_beta   90.00
_cell.angle_gamma   90.00
#
_symmetry.space_group_name_H-M   'P 1'
#
loop_
_entity.id
_entity.type
_entity.pdbx_description
1 polymer ?
#
loop_
_entity_poly.entity_id
_entity_poly.type
_entity_poly.pdbx_seq_one_letter_code
_entity_poly.pdbx_strand_id
1 'polypeptide(L)'
;MAQKTQKTRITVRLQSRASRDELPGWNDEGTMRARVKAAPADGAANAALLKLLARRLGIAKSKVSLVSGARARNKIVEIEGVTEAVIRKIIRHEGRLK
;
A
#
# COMPACT_ATOMS: atom_id res chain seq x y z
N MET A 1 -22.04 3.00 22.80
CA MET A 1 -21.49 3.78 21.86
C MET A 1 -20.67 3.04 20.87
N ALA A 2 -20.94 3.28 19.67
CA ALA A 2 -20.24 2.56 18.62
C ALA A 2 -18.83 3.02 18.53
N GLN A 3 -17.97 2.04 18.36
CA GLN A 3 -16.59 2.34 18.19
C GLN A 3 -16.33 2.59 16.73
N LYS A 4 -15.84 3.71 16.41
CA LYS A 4 -15.51 3.98 15.05
C LYS A 4 -14.18 3.39 14.69
N THR A 5 -14.20 2.54 13.70
CA THR A 5 -12.97 1.98 13.20
C THR A 5 -12.32 3.02 12.31
N GLN A 6 -11.10 3.34 12.60
CA GLN A 6 -10.37 4.29 11.81
C GLN A 6 -9.95 3.67 10.49
N LYS A 7 -10.22 4.35 9.39
CA LYS A 7 -9.85 3.88 8.07
C LYS A 7 -9.10 4.97 7.35
N THR A 8 -7.98 4.59 6.77
CA THR A 8 -7.13 5.52 6.06
C THR A 8 -7.01 5.07 4.62
N ARG A 9 -7.20 6.00 3.69
CA ARG A 9 -7.05 5.70 2.27
C ARG A 9 -5.79 6.36 1.76
N ILE A 10 -5.02 5.59 1.01
CA ILE A 10 -3.78 6.10 0.42
C ILE A 10 -3.78 5.75 -1.05
N THR A 11 -3.09 6.59 -1.83
CA THR A 11 -2.90 6.32 -3.23
C THR A 11 -1.58 5.58 -3.39
N VAL A 12 -1.62 4.46 -4.10
CA VAL A 12 -0.44 3.64 -4.32
C VAL A 12 -0.22 3.47 -5.81
N ARG A 13 1.00 3.70 -6.26
CA ARG A 13 1.39 3.44 -7.62
C ARG A 13 2.14 2.13 -7.65
N LEU A 14 1.57 1.15 -8.35
CA LEU A 14 2.08 -0.21 -8.32
C LEU A 14 2.82 -0.55 -9.59
N GLN A 15 4.02 -1.10 -9.42
CA GLN A 15 4.80 -1.66 -10.52
C GLN A 15 4.81 -3.17 -10.34
N SER A 16 4.28 -3.89 -11.34
CA SER A 16 4.30 -5.35 -11.32
C SER A 16 5.54 -5.87 -12.04
N ARG A 17 5.77 -7.15 -11.96
CA ARG A 17 6.90 -7.83 -12.62
C ARG A 17 8.24 -7.21 -12.23
N ALA A 18 8.35 -6.75 -11.01
CA ALA A 18 9.59 -6.18 -10.50
C ALA A 18 10.52 -7.31 -10.06
N SER A 19 11.77 -6.97 -9.80
CA SER A 19 12.73 -7.97 -9.36
C SER A 19 12.47 -8.45 -7.95
N ARG A 20 11.79 -7.64 -7.15
CA ARG A 20 11.45 -8.04 -5.78
C ARG A 20 10.29 -7.21 -5.27
N ASP A 21 9.68 -7.68 -4.19
CA ASP A 21 8.61 -6.97 -3.54
C ASP A 21 9.22 -5.94 -2.61
N GLU A 22 8.83 -4.67 -2.78
CA GLU A 22 9.35 -3.62 -1.92
C GLU A 22 8.45 -2.40 -1.95
N LEU A 23 8.56 -1.59 -0.92
CA LEU A 23 7.86 -0.32 -0.82
C LEU A 23 8.91 0.77 -0.74
N PRO A 24 9.30 1.35 -1.88
CA PRO A 24 10.31 2.40 -1.87
C PRO A 24 9.93 3.61 -1.02
N GLY A 25 8.63 3.91 -0.95
CA GLY A 25 8.19 4.99 -0.12
C GLY A 25 7.27 5.96 -0.82
N TRP A 26 7.04 7.09 -0.17
CA TRP A 26 6.15 8.14 -0.67
C TRP A 26 6.93 9.08 -1.58
N ASN A 27 6.28 9.49 -2.67
CA ASN A 27 6.88 10.51 -3.51
C ASN A 27 6.40 11.90 -3.07
N ASP A 28 6.85 12.94 -3.77
CA ASP A 28 6.53 14.31 -3.39
C ASP A 28 5.06 14.67 -3.57
N GLU A 29 4.35 13.86 -4.31
CA GLU A 29 2.94 14.11 -4.56
C GLU A 29 2.01 13.39 -3.60
N GLY A 30 2.60 12.74 -2.60
CA GLY A 30 1.80 12.03 -1.61
C GLY A 30 1.33 10.66 -2.05
N THR A 31 1.93 10.11 -3.09
CA THR A 31 1.60 8.77 -3.58
C THR A 31 2.68 7.80 -3.10
N MET A 32 2.24 6.65 -2.57
CA MET A 32 3.19 5.63 -2.15
C MET A 32 3.54 4.76 -3.35
N ARG A 33 4.81 4.49 -3.52
CA ARG A 33 5.24 3.59 -4.58
C ARG A 33 5.40 2.18 -4.03
N ALA A 34 5.06 1.22 -4.87
CA ALA A 34 5.17 -0.19 -4.50
C ALA A 34 5.62 -0.98 -5.71
N ARG A 35 6.42 -2.00 -5.46
CA ARG A 35 6.88 -2.93 -6.48
C ARG A 35 6.60 -4.33 -6.03
N VAL A 36 6.10 -5.15 -6.94
CA VAL A 36 5.86 -6.56 -6.63
C VAL A 36 6.35 -7.42 -7.78
N LYS A 37 6.80 -8.61 -7.46
CA LYS A 37 7.27 -9.55 -8.48
C LYS A 37 6.11 -10.10 -9.29
N ALA A 38 4.96 -10.20 -8.67
CA ALA A 38 3.80 -10.80 -9.30
C ALA A 38 3.38 -10.06 -10.57
N ALA A 39 2.82 -10.80 -11.50
CA ALA A 39 2.29 -10.23 -12.73
C ALA A 39 0.92 -9.61 -12.45
N PRO A 40 0.48 -8.67 -13.30
CA PRO A 40 -0.83 -8.05 -13.09
C PRO A 40 -2.00 -8.98 -13.38
N ALA A 41 -1.76 -10.06 -14.10
CA ALA A 41 -2.83 -10.96 -14.52
C ALA A 41 -3.53 -11.59 -13.31
N ASP A 42 -4.83 -11.77 -13.44
CA ASP A 42 -5.66 -12.47 -12.46
C ASP A 42 -5.58 -11.86 -11.06
N GLY A 43 -5.28 -10.58 -10.98
CA GLY A 43 -5.23 -9.91 -9.69
C GLY A 43 -4.04 -10.27 -8.83
N ALA A 44 -3.07 -10.99 -9.37
CA ALA A 44 -1.92 -11.44 -8.57
C ALA A 44 -1.11 -10.28 -8.03
N ALA A 45 -0.87 -9.25 -8.84
CA ALA A 45 -0.10 -8.10 -8.39
C ALA A 45 -0.84 -7.33 -7.31
N ASN A 46 -2.17 -7.19 -7.46
CA ASN A 46 -2.96 -6.50 -6.45
C ASN A 46 -2.93 -7.26 -5.12
N ALA A 47 -3.06 -8.59 -5.18
CA ALA A 47 -3.01 -9.40 -3.97
C ALA A 47 -1.64 -9.29 -3.30
N ALA A 48 -0.58 -9.29 -4.10
CA ALA A 48 0.77 -9.16 -3.58
C ALA A 48 0.97 -7.81 -2.90
N LEU A 49 0.40 -6.75 -3.48
CA LEU A 49 0.48 -5.42 -2.89
C LEU A 49 -0.17 -5.37 -1.51
N LEU A 50 -1.37 -5.91 -1.39
CA LEU A 50 -2.09 -5.88 -0.12
C LEU A 50 -1.35 -6.68 0.94
N LYS A 51 -0.79 -7.82 0.55
CA LYS A 51 -0.03 -8.64 1.46
C LYS A 51 1.25 -7.94 1.92
N LEU A 52 1.91 -7.26 0.99
CA LEU A 52 3.14 -6.54 1.31
C LEU A 52 2.86 -5.39 2.28
N LEU A 53 1.78 -4.64 2.04
CA LEU A 53 1.41 -3.54 2.92
C LEU A 53 1.09 -4.06 4.33
N ALA A 54 0.30 -5.13 4.42
CA ALA A 54 -0.06 -5.68 5.71
C ALA A 54 1.17 -6.11 6.49
N ARG A 55 2.10 -6.75 5.80
CA ARG A 55 3.32 -7.22 6.44
C ARG A 55 4.19 -6.07 6.92
N ARG A 56 4.36 -5.05 6.09
CA ARG A 56 5.17 -3.90 6.47
C ARG A 56 4.56 -3.12 7.63
N LEU A 57 3.25 -3.06 7.67
CA LEU A 57 2.57 -2.33 8.73
C LEU A 57 2.33 -3.18 9.98
N GLY A 58 2.60 -4.49 9.89
CA GLY A 58 2.43 -5.37 11.03
C GLY A 58 0.98 -5.60 11.41
N ILE A 59 0.09 -5.61 10.43
CA ILE A 59 -1.33 -5.80 10.69
C ILE A 59 -1.86 -6.97 9.87
N ALA A 60 -3.06 -7.41 10.21
CA ALA A 60 -3.68 -8.52 9.50
C ALA A 60 -4.01 -8.09 8.07
N LYS A 61 -3.87 -9.02 7.13
CA LYS A 61 -4.16 -8.73 5.73
C LYS A 61 -5.61 -8.30 5.54
N SER A 62 -6.52 -8.80 6.36
CA SER A 62 -7.93 -8.44 6.26
C SER A 62 -8.19 -6.97 6.55
N LYS A 63 -7.21 -6.26 7.11
CA LYS A 63 -7.34 -4.84 7.39
C LYS A 63 -6.95 -3.97 6.21
N VAL A 64 -6.44 -4.59 5.14
CA VAL A 64 -5.98 -3.85 3.97
C VAL A 64 -6.82 -4.27 2.78
N SER A 65 -7.41 -3.30 2.09
CA SER A 65 -8.26 -3.63 0.95
C SER A 65 -8.07 -2.63 -0.17
N LEU A 66 -8.31 -3.11 -1.39
CA LEU A 66 -8.24 -2.30 -2.58
C LEU A 66 -9.62 -1.71 -2.82
N VAL A 67 -9.71 -0.39 -2.79
CA VAL A 67 -10.99 0.29 -2.94
C VAL A 67 -11.25 0.69 -4.38
N SER A 68 -10.21 1.04 -5.11
CA SER A 68 -10.37 1.58 -6.46
C SER A 68 -9.11 1.35 -7.26
N GLY A 69 -9.26 1.35 -8.58
CA GLY A 69 -8.13 1.27 -9.47
C GLY A 69 -7.55 -0.11 -9.67
N ALA A 70 -8.38 -1.16 -9.59
CA ALA A 70 -7.89 -2.52 -9.72
C ALA A 70 -7.07 -2.74 -11.00
N ARG A 71 -7.45 -2.06 -12.08
CA ARG A 71 -6.75 -2.18 -13.35
C ARG A 71 -5.95 -0.96 -13.70
N ALA A 72 -5.88 0.00 -12.81
CA ALA A 72 -5.14 1.22 -13.05
C ALA A 72 -3.78 1.14 -12.41
N ARG A 73 -2.85 1.95 -12.90
CA ARG A 73 -1.54 2.03 -12.29
C ARG A 73 -1.61 2.63 -10.90
N ASN A 74 -2.46 3.65 -10.74
CA ASN A 74 -2.70 4.25 -9.43
C ASN A 74 -3.89 3.60 -8.80
N LYS A 75 -3.72 3.15 -7.55
CA LYS A 75 -4.73 2.42 -6.83
C LYS A 75 -5.04 3.12 -5.53
N ILE A 76 -6.27 2.98 -5.07
CA ILE A 76 -6.64 3.50 -3.76
C ILE A 76 -6.76 2.30 -2.83
N VAL A 77 -5.98 2.33 -1.77
CA VAL A 77 -5.96 1.26 -0.78
C VAL A 77 -6.48 1.81 0.53
N GLU A 78 -7.35 1.06 1.18
CA GLU A 78 -7.89 1.45 2.47
C GLU A 78 -7.29 0.57 3.54
N ILE A 79 -6.83 1.19 4.63
CA ILE A 79 -6.16 0.48 5.70
C ILE A 79 -6.91 0.78 6.99
N GLU A 80 -7.35 -0.27 7.64
CA GLU A 80 -8.16 -0.15 8.83
C GLU A 80 -7.32 -0.22 10.09
N GLY A 81 -7.58 0.70 11.02
CA GLY A 81 -6.93 0.67 12.32
C GLY A 81 -5.58 1.36 12.40
N VAL A 82 -5.16 2.01 11.31
CA VAL A 82 -3.86 2.69 11.28
C VAL A 82 -4.05 4.07 10.69
N THR A 83 -3.49 5.08 11.34
CA THR A 83 -3.59 6.44 10.82
C THR A 83 -2.55 6.69 9.74
N GLU A 84 -2.78 7.72 8.94
CA GLU A 84 -1.82 8.08 7.93
C GLU A 84 -0.47 8.45 8.55
N ALA A 85 -0.50 9.12 9.69
CA ALA A 85 0.75 9.50 10.36
C ALA A 85 1.59 8.27 10.72
N VAL A 86 0.93 7.22 11.19
CA VAL A 86 1.64 5.99 11.53
C VAL A 86 2.17 5.31 10.27
N ILE A 87 1.38 5.30 9.21
CA ILE A 87 1.81 4.70 7.96
C ILE A 87 3.06 5.41 7.44
N ARG A 88 3.07 6.75 7.49
CA ARG A 88 4.22 7.51 7.02
C ARG A 88 5.43 7.33 7.91
N LYS A 89 5.21 7.01 9.17
CA LYS A 89 6.31 6.78 10.08
C LYS A 89 7.00 5.44 9.76
N ILE A 90 6.21 4.45 9.40
CA ILE A 90 6.72 3.13 9.09
C ILE A 90 7.30 3.09 7.68
N ILE A 91 6.59 3.68 6.72
CA ILE A 91 7.03 3.73 5.33
C ILE A 91 7.38 5.16 5.01
N ARG A 92 8.66 5.44 4.91
CA ARG A 92 9.14 6.79 4.80
C ARG A 92 9.13 7.32 3.38
N HIS A 93 9.41 8.60 3.26
CA HIS A 93 9.47 9.25 1.96
C HIS A 93 10.58 8.64 1.11
N GLU A 94 10.26 8.38 -0.14
CA GLU A 94 11.20 7.80 -1.06
C GLU A 94 12.34 8.78 -1.32
N GLY A 95 13.57 8.28 -1.36
CA GLY A 95 14.73 9.10 -1.66
C GLY A 95 15.23 9.93 -0.51
N ARG A 96 14.57 9.85 0.66
CA ARG A 96 15.00 10.58 1.79
C ARG A 96 16.04 9.76 2.51
N LEU A 97 17.21 9.95 2.16
CA LEU A 97 18.29 9.19 2.74
C LEU A 97 19.10 10.03 3.63
N LYS A 98 19.62 9.45 4.41
CA LYS A 98 20.48 10.22 5.04
C LYS A 98 20.94 9.79 6.04
#